data_3357bfb64347f36f6c1cd585f91585c1
#
_entry.id   3357bfb64347f36f6c1cd585f91585c1
#
_cell.length_a   1.000
_cell.length_b   1.000
_cell.length_c   1.000
_cell.angle_alpha   90.00
_cell.angle_beta   90.00
_cell.angle_gamma   90.00
#
_symmetry.space_group_name_H-M   'P 1'
#
loop_
_entity.id
_entity.type
_entity.pdbx_description
1 polymer ?
#
loop_
_entity_poly.entity_id
_entity_poly.type
_entity_poly.pdbx_seq_one_letter_code
_entity_poly.pdbx_strand_id
1 'polypeptide(L)'
;MDSLNAFTGVVRRCVDDYGMISPGDRIAVGISGGKDSLVLLAALAYLRRYYPAPFELEGITIDTGFPGMDFSGVEKMCEELGVPYTRVPTDIREIVFDARQEENPCSLCSKMRRGALNTTMKEHGCNKLALGHHFDDAVETFMMSLVFEGRLNCFKPVTYMSRADVTQIRPLLYIGEQRSANLAGQLELPVVKSTCPMDRTSKRQEIKDLLTTLSVQYPDVRSKVFGAMQRLPLDGWGPTPHERVKTRERKKEE
;
A
#
# COMPACT_ATOMS: atom_id res chain seq x y z
N MET A 1 12.51 10.16 -17.12
CA MET A 1 12.40 8.82 -16.46
C MET A 1 12.54 9.03 -14.97
N ASP A 2 11.61 8.47 -14.20
CA ASP A 2 11.64 8.57 -12.73
C ASP A 2 12.65 7.53 -12.22
N SER A 3 13.74 7.95 -11.62
CA SER A 3 14.68 7.01 -11.03
C SER A 3 14.10 6.44 -9.74
N LEU A 4 14.47 5.21 -9.35
CA LEU A 4 14.08 4.62 -8.06
C LEU A 4 14.39 5.58 -6.89
N ASN A 5 15.48 6.33 -6.97
CA ASN A 5 15.85 7.34 -5.98
C ASN A 5 14.82 8.48 -5.87
N ALA A 6 14.42 9.07 -7.01
CA ALA A 6 13.43 10.15 -7.03
C ALA A 6 12.03 9.66 -6.59
N PHE A 7 11.68 8.42 -6.96
CA PHE A 7 10.45 7.78 -6.49
C PHE A 7 10.48 7.57 -4.97
N THR A 8 11.57 6.97 -4.45
CA THR A 8 11.73 6.71 -3.02
C THR A 8 11.78 7.99 -2.19
N GLY A 9 12.27 9.10 -2.75
CA GLY A 9 12.22 10.42 -2.10
C GLY A 9 10.78 10.87 -1.81
N VAL A 10 9.82 10.59 -2.71
CA VAL A 10 8.39 10.88 -2.47
C VAL A 10 7.78 9.91 -1.46
N VAL A 11 8.15 8.63 -1.52
CA VAL A 11 7.75 7.62 -0.52
C VAL A 11 8.25 8.03 0.86
N ARG A 12 9.53 8.43 0.98
CA ARG A 12 10.10 8.92 2.23
C ARG A 12 9.30 10.10 2.79
N ARG A 13 8.97 11.09 1.97
CA ARG A 13 8.15 12.22 2.42
C ARG A 13 6.81 11.76 2.99
N CYS A 14 6.13 10.82 2.35
CA CYS A 14 4.89 10.25 2.86
C CYS A 14 5.10 9.53 4.21
N VAL A 15 6.17 8.75 4.31
CA VAL A 15 6.57 8.05 5.56
C VAL A 15 6.82 9.05 6.68
N ASP A 16 7.56 10.12 6.39
CA ASP A 16 7.90 11.16 7.36
C ASP A 16 6.66 11.96 7.78
N ASP A 17 5.83 12.41 6.80
CA ASP A 17 4.63 13.23 7.07
C ASP A 17 3.60 12.51 7.95
N TYR A 18 3.52 11.20 7.88
CA TYR A 18 2.56 10.40 8.67
C TYR A 18 3.21 9.59 9.80
N GLY A 19 4.50 9.76 10.06
CA GLY A 19 5.20 9.04 11.13
C GLY A 19 5.10 7.52 11.01
N MET A 20 5.23 6.99 9.76
CA MET A 20 4.93 5.59 9.48
C MET A 20 5.97 4.61 10.01
N ILE A 21 7.25 5.04 10.12
CA ILE A 21 8.37 4.17 10.47
C ILE A 21 9.10 4.73 11.69
N SER A 22 9.35 3.87 12.67
CA SER A 22 10.10 4.16 13.89
C SER A 22 11.35 3.27 13.98
N PRO A 23 12.38 3.67 14.73
CA PRO A 23 13.55 2.82 14.94
C PRO A 23 13.18 1.46 15.53
N GLY A 24 13.73 0.40 14.95
CA GLY A 24 13.49 -0.98 15.40
C GLY A 24 12.20 -1.63 14.87
N ASP A 25 11.45 -0.94 14.00
CA ASP A 25 10.29 -1.57 13.36
C ASP A 25 10.68 -2.76 12.51
N ARG A 26 9.88 -3.81 12.57
CA ARG A 26 9.90 -4.94 11.65
C ARG A 26 8.63 -4.91 10.79
N ILE A 27 8.82 -4.56 9.53
CA ILE A 27 7.73 -4.23 8.60
C ILE A 27 7.49 -5.38 7.63
N ALA A 28 6.33 -6.01 7.69
CA ALA A 28 5.87 -6.90 6.64
C ALA A 28 5.33 -6.10 5.46
N VAL A 29 5.78 -6.40 4.25
CA VAL A 29 5.19 -5.90 3.01
C VAL A 29 4.20 -6.94 2.51
N GLY A 30 2.91 -6.58 2.47
CA GLY A 30 1.87 -7.45 1.91
C GLY A 30 1.98 -7.50 0.39
N ILE A 31 2.55 -8.57 -0.14
CA ILE A 31 2.79 -8.76 -1.57
C ILE A 31 1.62 -9.50 -2.20
N SER A 32 0.84 -8.80 -3.02
CA SER A 32 -0.28 -9.39 -3.77
C SER A 32 0.13 -9.98 -5.13
N GLY A 33 1.37 -9.76 -5.54
CA GLY A 33 1.85 -10.00 -6.89
C GLY A 33 1.56 -8.86 -7.88
N GLY A 34 0.69 -7.92 -7.54
CA GLY A 34 0.41 -6.75 -8.36
C GLY A 34 1.54 -5.71 -8.31
N LYS A 35 1.63 -4.90 -9.38
CA LYS A 35 2.67 -3.87 -9.58
C LYS A 35 2.93 -2.99 -8.35
N ASP A 36 1.85 -2.54 -7.66
CA ASP A 36 1.98 -1.57 -6.57
C ASP A 36 2.61 -2.18 -5.32
N SER A 37 2.31 -3.46 -5.02
CA SER A 37 2.95 -4.17 -3.91
C SER A 37 4.44 -4.43 -4.17
N LEU A 38 4.83 -4.70 -5.41
CA LEU A 38 6.22 -4.91 -5.80
C LEU A 38 7.02 -3.60 -5.82
N VAL A 39 6.42 -2.52 -6.34
CA VAL A 39 7.00 -1.18 -6.29
C VAL A 39 7.19 -0.71 -4.84
N LEU A 40 6.22 -0.98 -3.96
CA LEU A 40 6.34 -0.71 -2.53
C LEU A 40 7.53 -1.45 -1.91
N LEU A 41 7.66 -2.75 -2.20
CA LEU A 41 8.78 -3.56 -1.74
C LEU A 41 10.12 -2.98 -2.19
N ALA A 42 10.27 -2.69 -3.49
CA ALA A 42 11.48 -2.09 -4.06
C ALA A 42 11.83 -0.75 -3.40
N ALA A 43 10.83 0.13 -3.23
CA ALA A 43 11.01 1.45 -2.63
C ALA A 43 11.41 1.36 -1.15
N LEU A 44 10.78 0.48 -0.36
CA LEU A 44 11.12 0.30 1.05
C LEU A 44 12.49 -0.39 1.22
N ALA A 45 12.83 -1.38 0.39
CA ALA A 45 14.16 -2.01 0.39
C ALA A 45 15.26 -1.00 0.06
N TYR A 46 15.01 -0.10 -0.90
CA TYR A 46 15.93 0.99 -1.21
C TYR A 46 16.00 2.02 -0.07
N LEU A 47 14.86 2.44 0.50
CA LEU A 47 14.77 3.40 1.61
C LEU A 47 15.52 2.91 2.85
N ARG A 48 15.40 1.62 3.20
CA ARG A 48 16.05 0.98 4.35
C ARG A 48 17.56 1.24 4.41
N ARG A 49 18.21 1.44 3.26
CA ARG A 49 19.66 1.60 3.16
C ARG A 49 20.18 2.92 3.74
N TYR A 50 19.33 3.95 3.82
CA TYR A 50 19.73 5.31 4.22
C TYR A 50 18.71 6.03 5.11
N TYR A 51 17.62 5.36 5.49
CA TYR A 51 16.61 5.98 6.36
C TYR A 51 17.17 6.14 7.77
N PRO A 52 16.95 7.33 8.42
CA PRO A 52 17.56 7.60 9.74
C PRO A 52 17.09 6.67 10.86
N ALA A 53 15.87 6.15 10.76
CA ALA A 53 15.32 5.17 11.69
C ALA A 53 15.54 3.76 11.13
N PRO A 54 16.46 2.95 11.66
CA PRO A 54 16.69 1.59 11.20
C PRO A 54 15.44 0.73 11.35
N PHE A 55 15.10 -0.03 10.32
CA PHE A 55 13.99 -0.97 10.31
C PHE A 55 14.30 -2.21 9.48
N GLU A 56 13.60 -3.29 9.77
CA GLU A 56 13.67 -4.55 9.04
C GLU A 56 12.49 -4.70 8.08
N LEU A 57 12.68 -5.46 7.01
CA LEU A 57 11.64 -5.78 6.02
C LEU A 57 11.47 -7.27 5.89
N GLU A 58 10.24 -7.68 5.66
CA GLU A 58 9.86 -9.04 5.26
C GLU A 58 8.76 -8.98 4.20
N GLY A 59 8.88 -9.75 3.12
CA GLY A 59 7.84 -9.90 2.10
C GLY A 59 6.91 -11.06 2.46
N ILE A 60 5.61 -10.82 2.50
CA ILE A 60 4.62 -11.88 2.77
C ILE A 60 3.56 -11.90 1.68
N THR A 61 3.40 -13.08 1.05
CA THR A 61 2.32 -13.36 0.08
C THR A 61 1.35 -14.36 0.68
N ILE A 62 0.07 -14.01 0.72
CA ILE A 62 -1.00 -14.98 0.97
C ILE A 62 -1.46 -15.52 -0.38
N ASP A 63 -1.06 -16.74 -0.67
CA ASP A 63 -1.47 -17.43 -1.89
C ASP A 63 -2.89 -17.96 -1.71
N THR A 64 -3.79 -17.44 -2.51
CA THR A 64 -5.23 -17.72 -2.40
C THR A 64 -5.66 -19.03 -3.07
N GLY A 65 -4.72 -19.78 -3.67
CA GLY A 65 -5.00 -21.08 -4.30
C GLY A 65 -5.60 -21.00 -5.72
N PHE A 66 -5.54 -19.83 -6.37
CA PHE A 66 -5.93 -19.76 -7.78
C PHE A 66 -4.85 -20.40 -8.68
N PRO A 67 -5.23 -21.29 -9.63
CA PRO A 67 -4.26 -21.93 -10.50
C PRO A 67 -3.59 -20.93 -11.44
N GLY A 68 -2.33 -21.20 -11.78
CA GLY A 68 -1.56 -20.40 -12.73
C GLY A 68 -0.96 -19.10 -12.18
N MET A 69 -1.04 -18.85 -10.87
CA MET A 69 -0.32 -17.74 -10.24
C MET A 69 1.11 -18.22 -9.89
N ASP A 70 2.10 -17.67 -10.57
CA ASP A 70 3.52 -17.97 -10.35
C ASP A 70 4.18 -16.83 -9.59
N PHE A 71 4.71 -17.12 -8.40
CA PHE A 71 5.42 -16.18 -7.53
C PHE A 71 6.94 -16.38 -7.53
N SER A 72 7.48 -17.25 -8.38
CA SER A 72 8.93 -17.52 -8.44
C SER A 72 9.75 -16.26 -8.74
N GLY A 73 9.25 -15.40 -9.63
CA GLY A 73 9.88 -14.11 -9.90
C GLY A 73 9.88 -13.16 -8.70
N VAL A 74 8.83 -13.21 -7.87
CA VAL A 74 8.75 -12.42 -6.63
C VAL A 74 9.77 -12.92 -5.60
N GLU A 75 9.91 -14.22 -5.45
CA GLU A 75 10.89 -14.85 -4.57
C GLU A 75 12.30 -14.42 -4.93
N LYS A 76 12.66 -14.54 -6.23
CA LYS A 76 13.96 -14.07 -6.76
C LYS A 76 14.18 -12.58 -6.51
N MET A 77 13.18 -11.74 -6.74
CA MET A 77 13.27 -10.30 -6.46
C MET A 77 13.55 -10.04 -4.96
N CYS A 78 12.89 -10.76 -4.05
CA CYS A 78 13.13 -10.62 -2.62
C CYS A 78 14.55 -11.03 -2.24
N GLU A 79 15.06 -12.13 -2.82
CA GLU A 79 16.45 -12.58 -2.64
C GLU A 79 17.46 -11.51 -3.10
N GLU A 80 17.28 -10.95 -4.30
CA GLU A 80 18.12 -9.88 -4.86
C GLU A 80 18.09 -8.60 -4.00
N LEU A 81 16.97 -8.29 -3.36
CA LEU A 81 16.83 -7.15 -2.46
C LEU A 81 17.30 -7.44 -1.03
N GLY A 82 17.70 -8.68 -0.71
CA GLY A 82 18.06 -9.11 0.64
C GLY A 82 16.88 -8.95 1.63
N VAL A 83 15.67 -9.28 1.19
CA VAL A 83 14.43 -9.24 1.98
C VAL A 83 13.92 -10.67 2.17
N PRO A 84 13.81 -11.18 3.41
CA PRO A 84 13.16 -12.46 3.68
C PRO A 84 11.77 -12.51 3.04
N TYR A 85 11.41 -13.66 2.47
CA TYR A 85 10.13 -13.83 1.79
C TYR A 85 9.39 -15.08 2.28
N THR A 86 8.12 -14.92 2.57
CA THR A 86 7.23 -16.01 3.00
C THR A 86 6.00 -16.06 2.12
N ARG A 87 5.79 -17.20 1.45
CA ARG A 87 4.56 -17.51 0.72
C ARG A 87 3.71 -18.46 1.57
N VAL A 88 2.52 -18.03 1.92
CA VAL A 88 1.56 -18.80 2.73
C VAL A 88 0.50 -19.38 1.80
N PRO A 89 0.52 -20.69 1.51
CA PRO A 89 -0.53 -21.33 0.75
C PRO A 89 -1.83 -21.38 1.57
N THR A 90 -2.97 -21.12 0.92
CA THR A 90 -4.29 -21.17 1.57
C THR A 90 -5.35 -21.73 0.63
N ASP A 91 -6.44 -22.25 1.21
CA ASP A 91 -7.61 -22.76 0.50
C ASP A 91 -8.70 -21.68 0.31
N ILE A 92 -8.30 -20.40 0.30
CA ILE A 92 -9.25 -19.26 0.25
C ILE A 92 -10.13 -19.33 -1.00
N ARG A 93 -9.57 -19.67 -2.17
CA ARG A 93 -10.34 -19.82 -3.41
C ARG A 93 -11.42 -20.90 -3.23
N GLU A 94 -11.03 -22.09 -2.78
CA GLU A 94 -11.94 -23.22 -2.59
C GLU A 94 -13.06 -22.86 -1.61
N ILE A 95 -12.71 -22.27 -0.47
CA ILE A 95 -13.70 -21.88 0.55
C ILE A 95 -14.69 -20.84 0.01
N VAL A 96 -14.19 -19.82 -0.70
CA VAL A 96 -15.01 -18.67 -1.12
C VAL A 96 -15.88 -18.99 -2.33
N PHE A 97 -15.33 -19.72 -3.33
CA PHE A 97 -15.99 -19.91 -4.61
C PHE A 97 -16.66 -21.28 -4.74
N ASP A 98 -16.08 -22.33 -4.17
CA ASP A 98 -16.59 -23.68 -4.35
C ASP A 98 -17.48 -24.09 -3.15
N ALA A 99 -17.03 -23.89 -1.91
CA ALA A 99 -17.77 -24.34 -0.73
C ALA A 99 -18.90 -23.41 -0.29
N ARG A 100 -18.65 -22.07 -0.27
CA ARG A 100 -19.64 -21.09 0.24
C ARG A 100 -20.47 -20.42 -0.84
N GLN A 101 -19.98 -20.34 -2.08
CA GLN A 101 -20.65 -19.68 -3.21
C GLN A 101 -21.20 -18.28 -2.83
N GLU A 102 -20.36 -17.49 -2.18
CA GLU A 102 -20.75 -16.19 -1.61
C GLU A 102 -21.25 -15.23 -2.69
N GLU A 103 -22.34 -14.51 -2.42
CA GLU A 103 -22.85 -13.44 -3.30
C GLU A 103 -21.82 -12.31 -3.48
N ASN A 104 -21.02 -12.04 -2.44
CA ASN A 104 -19.93 -11.08 -2.46
C ASN A 104 -18.59 -11.74 -2.13
N PRO A 105 -18.02 -12.55 -3.05
CA PRO A 105 -16.82 -13.33 -2.80
C PRO A 105 -15.60 -12.47 -2.46
N CYS A 106 -15.50 -11.25 -3.01
CA CYS A 106 -14.39 -10.34 -2.74
C CYS A 106 -14.33 -9.91 -1.27
N SER A 107 -15.46 -9.72 -0.61
CA SER A 107 -15.52 -9.35 0.81
C SER A 107 -14.97 -10.44 1.71
N LEU A 108 -15.41 -11.70 1.51
CA LEU A 108 -14.94 -12.83 2.30
C LEU A 108 -13.47 -13.13 2.00
N CYS A 109 -13.06 -13.18 0.73
CA CYS A 109 -11.67 -13.37 0.31
C CYS A 109 -10.74 -12.33 0.98
N SER A 110 -11.13 -11.05 0.97
CA SER A 110 -10.36 -9.98 1.60
C SER A 110 -10.23 -10.15 3.12
N LYS A 111 -11.30 -10.60 3.80
CA LYS A 111 -11.27 -10.88 5.25
C LYS A 111 -10.33 -12.04 5.56
N MET A 112 -10.42 -13.13 4.81
CA MET A 112 -9.58 -14.32 5.01
C MET A 112 -8.11 -14.02 4.75
N ARG A 113 -7.78 -13.35 3.63
CA ARG A 113 -6.41 -12.92 3.32
C ARG A 113 -5.83 -12.05 4.43
N ARG A 114 -6.61 -11.10 4.94
CA ARG A 114 -6.18 -10.23 6.06
C ARG A 114 -5.95 -11.04 7.33
N GLY A 115 -6.80 -12.01 7.63
CA GLY A 115 -6.63 -12.91 8.78
C GLY A 115 -5.33 -13.70 8.68
N ALA A 116 -5.10 -14.40 7.57
CA ALA A 116 -3.89 -15.17 7.33
C ALA A 116 -2.63 -14.28 7.41
N LEU A 117 -2.65 -13.11 6.76
CA LEU A 117 -1.53 -12.17 6.79
C LEU A 117 -1.21 -11.69 8.21
N ASN A 118 -2.22 -11.34 9.01
CA ASN A 118 -2.02 -10.91 10.39
C ASN A 118 -1.45 -12.03 11.28
N THR A 119 -1.88 -13.28 11.07
CA THR A 119 -1.34 -14.44 11.80
C THR A 119 0.13 -14.64 11.47
N THR A 120 0.47 -14.71 10.18
CA THR A 120 1.86 -14.88 9.71
C THR A 120 2.77 -13.76 10.23
N MET A 121 2.31 -12.51 10.17
CA MET A 121 3.07 -11.38 10.68
C MET A 121 3.43 -11.51 12.15
N LYS A 122 2.48 -11.97 12.98
CA LYS A 122 2.72 -12.20 14.41
C LYS A 122 3.75 -13.30 14.65
N GLU A 123 3.62 -14.41 13.94
CA GLU A 123 4.56 -15.54 14.02
C GLU A 123 5.98 -15.10 13.67
N HIS A 124 6.11 -14.14 12.73
CA HIS A 124 7.40 -13.60 12.30
C HIS A 124 7.85 -12.35 13.10
N GLY A 125 7.10 -11.95 14.12
CA GLY A 125 7.44 -10.81 14.99
C GLY A 125 7.36 -9.45 14.29
N CYS A 126 6.60 -9.32 13.20
CA CYS A 126 6.38 -8.04 12.53
C CYS A 126 5.34 -7.21 13.28
N ASN A 127 5.68 -5.94 13.56
CA ASN A 127 4.79 -4.99 14.24
C ASN A 127 4.08 -4.04 13.28
N LYS A 128 4.52 -3.95 12.02
CA LYS A 128 3.90 -3.11 10.98
C LYS A 128 3.63 -3.88 9.70
N LEU A 129 2.53 -3.49 9.03
CA LEU A 129 2.12 -4.01 7.71
C LEU A 129 2.09 -2.86 6.71
N ALA A 130 2.98 -2.89 5.73
CA ALA A 130 2.98 -1.97 4.60
C ALA A 130 2.10 -2.52 3.47
N LEU A 131 1.18 -1.69 2.98
CA LEU A 131 0.24 -2.02 1.89
C LEU A 131 0.45 -1.08 0.71
N GLY A 132 0.33 -1.61 -0.51
CA GLY A 132 0.56 -0.91 -1.78
C GLY A 132 -0.56 0.04 -2.21
N HIS A 133 -1.42 0.53 -1.28
CA HIS A 133 -2.41 1.54 -1.62
C HIS A 133 -1.74 2.87 -1.97
N HIS A 134 -2.12 3.44 -3.10
CA HIS A 134 -1.53 4.65 -3.65
C HIS A 134 -2.53 5.83 -3.66
N PHE A 135 -2.10 6.97 -4.21
CA PHE A 135 -2.87 8.22 -4.28
C PHE A 135 -4.26 8.03 -4.91
N ASP A 136 -4.34 7.35 -6.05
CA ASP A 136 -5.61 7.15 -6.75
C ASP A 136 -6.55 6.25 -5.97
N ASP A 137 -6.05 5.20 -5.29
CA ASP A 137 -6.86 4.36 -4.40
C ASP A 137 -7.55 5.16 -3.29
N ALA A 138 -6.84 6.13 -2.72
CA ALA A 138 -7.39 6.98 -1.67
C ALA A 138 -8.51 7.88 -2.22
N VAL A 139 -8.27 8.53 -3.36
CA VAL A 139 -9.27 9.38 -4.03
C VAL A 139 -10.49 8.56 -4.44
N GLU A 140 -10.29 7.40 -5.05
CA GLU A 140 -11.36 6.51 -5.46
C GLU A 140 -12.17 6.00 -4.26
N THR A 141 -11.50 5.57 -3.18
CA THR A 141 -12.18 5.09 -1.97
C THR A 141 -13.00 6.19 -1.30
N PHE A 142 -12.46 7.41 -1.24
CA PHE A 142 -13.20 8.56 -0.72
C PHE A 142 -14.45 8.86 -1.58
N MET A 143 -14.28 8.88 -2.90
CA MET A 143 -15.38 9.13 -3.83
C MET A 143 -16.42 7.99 -3.80
N MET A 144 -16.02 6.73 -3.63
CA MET A 144 -16.94 5.61 -3.42
C MET A 144 -17.80 5.82 -2.17
N SER A 145 -17.17 6.18 -1.05
CA SER A 145 -17.88 6.43 0.20
C SER A 145 -18.83 7.63 0.07
N LEU A 146 -18.39 8.69 -0.59
CA LEU A 146 -19.23 9.87 -0.83
C LEU A 146 -20.44 9.58 -1.72
N VAL A 147 -20.21 8.93 -2.86
CA VAL A 147 -21.24 8.74 -3.91
C VAL A 147 -22.21 7.61 -3.55
N PHE A 148 -21.72 6.48 -3.02
CA PHE A 148 -22.55 5.30 -2.77
C PHE A 148 -23.07 5.21 -1.33
N GLU A 149 -22.35 5.80 -0.35
CA GLU A 149 -22.71 5.67 1.07
C GLU A 149 -23.17 7.00 1.69
N GLY A 150 -22.97 8.13 1.01
CA GLY A 150 -23.25 9.47 1.54
C GLY A 150 -22.37 9.83 2.74
N ARG A 151 -21.16 9.31 2.81
CA ARG A 151 -20.22 9.48 3.93
C ARG A 151 -18.90 10.07 3.48
N LEU A 152 -18.32 10.93 4.33
CA LEU A 152 -16.95 11.40 4.18
C LEU A 152 -16.02 10.40 4.88
N ASN A 153 -15.63 9.35 4.19
CA ASN A 153 -14.81 8.28 4.76
C ASN A 153 -13.78 7.76 3.76
N CYS A 154 -12.60 7.39 4.28
CA CYS A 154 -11.53 6.72 3.54
C CYS A 154 -10.71 5.87 4.52
N PHE A 155 -9.91 4.94 4.01
CA PHE A 155 -8.89 4.29 4.84
C PHE A 155 -7.83 5.31 5.29
N LYS A 156 -7.27 5.13 6.48
CA LYS A 156 -6.27 6.04 7.06
C LYS A 156 -4.87 5.74 6.51
N PRO A 157 -3.97 6.74 6.40
CA PRO A 157 -2.54 6.53 6.09
C PRO A 157 -1.87 5.54 7.05
N VAL A 158 -2.17 5.68 8.34
CA VAL A 158 -1.74 4.80 9.41
C VAL A 158 -2.96 4.30 10.17
N THR A 159 -3.06 2.99 10.40
CA THR A 159 -4.19 2.37 11.11
C THR A 159 -3.68 1.35 12.10
N TYR A 160 -3.87 1.60 13.40
CA TYR A 160 -3.64 0.57 14.41
C TYR A 160 -4.82 -0.39 14.48
N MET A 161 -4.54 -1.67 14.36
CA MET A 161 -5.51 -2.75 14.42
C MET A 161 -5.40 -3.46 15.78
N SER A 162 -6.18 -3.03 16.76
CA SER A 162 -6.08 -3.50 18.16
C SER A 162 -6.24 -5.01 18.33
N ARG A 163 -7.12 -5.66 17.54
CA ARG A 163 -7.30 -7.13 17.61
C ARG A 163 -6.09 -7.93 17.12
N ALA A 164 -5.35 -7.36 16.17
CA ALA A 164 -4.17 -7.98 15.58
C ALA A 164 -2.88 -7.48 16.24
N ASP A 165 -2.93 -6.38 16.99
CA ASP A 165 -1.79 -5.67 17.55
C ASP A 165 -0.74 -5.33 16.47
N VAL A 166 -1.21 -4.82 15.34
CA VAL A 166 -0.42 -4.49 14.16
C VAL A 166 -0.79 -3.10 13.66
N THR A 167 0.20 -2.32 13.28
CA THR A 167 -0.02 -1.02 12.62
C THR A 167 0.08 -1.16 11.10
N GLN A 168 -1.01 -0.88 10.39
CA GLN A 168 -0.98 -0.79 8.91
C GLN A 168 -0.50 0.57 8.48
N ILE A 169 0.41 0.61 7.50
CA ILE A 169 0.96 1.82 6.88
C ILE A 169 0.80 1.78 5.36
N ARG A 170 0.71 2.94 4.73
CA ARG A 170 0.50 3.08 3.28
C ARG A 170 1.48 4.07 2.66
N PRO A 171 2.74 3.67 2.45
CA PRO A 171 3.81 4.57 2.03
C PRO A 171 3.64 5.15 0.62
N LEU A 172 2.80 4.55 -0.24
CA LEU A 172 2.58 5.00 -1.61
C LEU A 172 1.50 6.08 -1.77
N LEU A 173 0.92 6.62 -0.70
CA LEU A 173 -0.19 7.59 -0.80
C LEU A 173 0.14 8.88 -1.55
N TYR A 174 1.41 9.24 -1.70
CA TYR A 174 1.84 10.39 -2.50
C TYR A 174 2.25 10.01 -3.92
N ILE A 175 2.10 8.76 -4.30
CA ILE A 175 2.43 8.21 -5.62
C ILE A 175 1.13 7.98 -6.41
N GLY A 176 1.03 8.54 -7.63
CA GLY A 176 -0.07 8.22 -8.54
C GLY A 176 0.11 6.87 -9.23
N GLU A 177 -1.00 6.26 -9.64
CA GLU A 177 -1.03 4.94 -10.29
C GLU A 177 -0.10 4.85 -11.50
N GLN A 178 -0.11 5.87 -12.36
CA GLN A 178 0.74 5.90 -13.56
C GLN A 178 2.22 5.92 -13.23
N ARG A 179 2.61 6.64 -12.18
CA ARG A 179 4.00 6.71 -11.72
C ARG A 179 4.48 5.37 -11.17
N SER A 180 3.61 4.68 -10.43
CA SER A 180 3.85 3.30 -9.96
C SER A 180 4.01 2.34 -11.13
N ALA A 181 3.11 2.40 -12.13
CA ALA A 181 3.18 1.56 -13.33
C ALA A 181 4.45 1.81 -14.15
N ASN A 182 4.84 3.05 -14.32
CA ASN A 182 6.07 3.43 -15.04
C ASN A 182 7.32 2.86 -14.35
N LEU A 183 7.40 2.98 -13.01
CA LEU A 183 8.54 2.43 -12.27
C LEU A 183 8.55 0.90 -12.32
N ALA A 184 7.40 0.24 -12.22
CA ALA A 184 7.31 -1.22 -12.34
C ALA A 184 7.83 -1.71 -13.69
N GLY A 185 7.49 -1.01 -14.79
CA GLY A 185 7.99 -1.32 -16.12
C GLY A 185 9.49 -1.04 -16.29
N GLN A 186 10.00 0.07 -15.74
CA GLN A 186 11.42 0.43 -15.82
C GLN A 186 12.32 -0.56 -15.07
N LEU A 187 11.83 -1.11 -13.96
CA LEU A 187 12.54 -2.09 -13.15
C LEU A 187 12.25 -3.53 -13.58
N GLU A 188 11.43 -3.74 -14.62
CA GLU A 188 11.01 -5.05 -15.10
C GLU A 188 10.50 -5.96 -13.98
N LEU A 189 9.70 -5.36 -13.04
CA LEU A 189 9.24 -6.09 -11.86
C LEU A 189 8.39 -7.31 -12.24
N PRO A 190 8.55 -8.44 -11.52
CA PRO A 190 7.88 -9.71 -11.81
C PRO A 190 6.40 -9.68 -11.40
N VAL A 191 5.59 -8.91 -12.14
CA VAL A 191 4.16 -8.77 -11.86
C VAL A 191 3.44 -10.07 -12.14
N VAL A 192 2.78 -10.62 -11.14
CA VAL A 192 1.99 -11.84 -11.23
C VAL A 192 0.61 -11.51 -11.79
N LYS A 193 0.25 -12.17 -12.89
CA LYS A 193 -1.07 -12.01 -13.51
C LYS A 193 -2.13 -12.66 -12.63
N SER A 194 -3.11 -11.89 -12.19
CA SER A 194 -4.27 -12.42 -11.48
C SER A 194 -5.11 -13.33 -12.39
N THR A 195 -5.49 -14.48 -11.88
CA THR A 195 -6.42 -15.42 -12.52
C THR A 195 -7.78 -15.45 -11.83
N CYS A 196 -8.04 -14.49 -10.90
CA CYS A 196 -9.31 -14.38 -10.20
C CYS A 196 -10.41 -13.93 -11.16
N PRO A 197 -11.57 -14.63 -11.25
CA PRO A 197 -12.67 -14.27 -12.15
C PRO A 197 -13.34 -12.94 -11.79
N MET A 198 -13.20 -12.48 -10.53
CA MET A 198 -13.78 -11.21 -10.07
C MET A 198 -12.85 -9.99 -10.32
N ASP A 199 -11.70 -10.23 -10.93
CA ASP A 199 -10.79 -9.14 -11.27
C ASP A 199 -11.43 -8.26 -12.36
N ARG A 200 -11.64 -6.96 -12.08
CA ARG A 200 -12.22 -5.92 -12.96
C ARG A 200 -13.74 -5.70 -12.92
N THR A 201 -14.52 -6.41 -12.14
CA THR A 201 -15.96 -6.12 -11.97
C THR A 201 -16.22 -5.46 -10.62
N SER A 202 -16.15 -4.14 -10.53
CA SER A 202 -16.37 -3.48 -9.24
C SER A 202 -16.90 -2.06 -9.38
N LYS A 203 -17.66 -1.60 -8.36
CA LYS A 203 -18.07 -0.19 -8.17
C LYS A 203 -16.88 0.79 -8.20
N ARG A 204 -15.67 0.29 -7.93
CA ARG A 204 -14.45 1.09 -8.05
C ARG A 204 -14.19 1.50 -9.50
N GLN A 205 -14.49 0.64 -10.48
CA GLN A 205 -14.33 0.99 -11.90
C GLN A 205 -15.28 2.12 -12.30
N GLU A 206 -16.53 2.10 -11.82
CA GLU A 206 -17.48 3.20 -12.07
C GLU A 206 -16.95 4.55 -11.57
N ILE A 207 -16.37 4.59 -10.37
CA ILE A 207 -15.75 5.80 -9.80
C ILE A 207 -14.49 6.19 -10.58
N LYS A 208 -13.69 5.24 -11.03
CA LYS A 208 -12.49 5.51 -11.85
C LYS A 208 -12.89 6.18 -13.17
N ASP A 209 -13.95 5.72 -13.81
CA ASP A 209 -14.48 6.27 -15.06
C ASP A 209 -15.07 7.67 -14.82
N LEU A 210 -15.83 7.87 -13.73
CA LEU A 210 -16.34 9.17 -13.32
C LEU A 210 -15.20 10.18 -13.09
N LEU A 211 -14.17 9.80 -12.34
CA LEU A 211 -13.01 10.65 -12.07
C LEU A 211 -12.22 10.95 -13.35
N THR A 212 -12.16 10.01 -14.28
CA THR A 212 -11.54 10.22 -15.60
C THR A 212 -12.30 11.26 -16.39
N THR A 213 -13.63 11.16 -16.44
CA THR A 213 -14.50 12.15 -17.10
C THR A 213 -14.36 13.54 -16.46
N LEU A 214 -14.38 13.61 -15.12
CA LEU A 214 -14.18 14.87 -14.39
C LEU A 214 -12.79 15.48 -14.65
N SER A 215 -11.76 14.65 -14.80
CA SER A 215 -10.38 15.12 -15.04
C SER A 215 -10.20 15.77 -16.41
N VAL A 216 -11.07 15.49 -17.39
CA VAL A 216 -11.08 16.19 -18.68
C VAL A 216 -11.46 17.67 -18.49
N GLN A 217 -12.47 17.93 -17.68
CA GLN A 217 -12.96 19.27 -17.41
C GLN A 217 -12.16 19.99 -16.29
N TYR A 218 -11.73 19.22 -15.28
CA TYR A 218 -11.01 19.70 -14.11
C TYR A 218 -9.74 18.87 -13.91
N PRO A 219 -8.63 19.17 -14.62
CA PRO A 219 -7.42 18.32 -14.64
C PRO A 219 -6.83 18.02 -13.26
N ASP A 220 -7.02 18.90 -12.29
CA ASP A 220 -6.50 18.78 -10.92
C ASP A 220 -7.54 18.25 -9.90
N VAL A 221 -8.70 17.73 -10.35
CA VAL A 221 -9.78 17.26 -9.47
C VAL A 221 -9.29 16.22 -8.46
N ARG A 222 -8.49 15.24 -8.89
CA ARG A 222 -7.93 14.20 -8.00
C ARG A 222 -7.06 14.80 -6.91
N SER A 223 -6.18 15.75 -7.26
CA SER A 223 -5.31 16.45 -6.30
C SER A 223 -6.12 17.33 -5.35
N LYS A 224 -7.20 17.96 -5.82
CA LYS A 224 -8.10 18.75 -4.97
C LYS A 224 -8.86 17.89 -3.98
N VAL A 225 -9.37 16.73 -4.40
CA VAL A 225 -10.03 15.77 -3.52
C VAL A 225 -9.06 15.27 -2.43
N PHE A 226 -7.86 14.83 -2.83
CA PHE A 226 -6.85 14.38 -1.89
C PHE A 226 -6.43 15.48 -0.90
N GLY A 227 -6.18 16.69 -1.41
CA GLY A 227 -5.85 17.85 -0.58
C GLY A 227 -6.99 18.27 0.35
N ALA A 228 -8.25 18.05 -0.04
CA ALA A 228 -9.39 18.29 0.84
C ALA A 228 -9.38 17.30 2.03
N MET A 229 -9.12 16.02 1.79
CA MET A 229 -8.98 15.01 2.85
C MET A 229 -7.87 15.36 3.86
N GLN A 230 -6.78 16.00 3.39
CA GLN A 230 -5.66 16.42 4.25
C GLN A 230 -5.95 17.70 5.06
N ARG A 231 -6.67 18.66 4.48
CA ARG A 231 -6.91 20.00 5.09
C ARG A 231 -8.11 20.05 6.03
N LEU A 232 -9.15 19.32 5.71
CA LEU A 232 -10.32 19.14 6.59
C LEU A 232 -10.24 17.70 7.08
N PRO A 233 -9.55 17.44 8.18
CA PRO A 233 -9.09 16.12 8.49
C PRO A 233 -10.26 15.17 8.69
N LEU A 234 -10.45 14.33 7.70
CA LEU A 234 -10.99 13.02 7.99
C LEU A 234 -10.05 12.41 9.03
N ASP A 235 -10.63 11.78 10.05
CA ASP A 235 -9.86 11.20 11.14
C ASP A 235 -8.63 10.41 10.65
N GLY A 236 -7.45 10.82 11.11
CA GLY A 236 -6.16 10.20 10.78
C GLY A 236 -5.51 10.63 9.45
N TRP A 237 -6.03 11.67 8.77
CA TRP A 237 -5.48 12.15 7.49
C TRP A 237 -4.62 13.41 7.60
N GLY A 238 -4.68 14.13 8.71
CA GLY A 238 -3.75 15.24 8.94
C GLY A 238 -2.31 14.73 9.03
N PRO A 239 -1.34 15.36 8.33
CA PRO A 239 0.08 15.04 8.58
C PRO A 239 0.38 15.24 10.06
N THR A 240 1.11 14.31 10.66
CA THR A 240 1.61 14.51 12.02
C THR A 240 2.51 15.73 12.00
N PRO A 241 2.32 16.75 12.90
CA PRO A 241 3.27 17.84 12.99
C PRO A 241 4.64 17.25 13.35
N HIS A 242 5.55 17.24 12.39
CA HIS A 242 6.94 16.96 12.72
C HIS A 242 7.41 18.09 13.65
N GLU A 243 7.91 17.78 14.82
CA GLU A 243 8.85 18.66 15.48
C GLU A 243 9.97 18.90 14.47
N ARG A 244 9.94 20.05 13.80
CA ARG A 244 11.05 20.49 12.98
C ARG A 244 12.25 20.47 13.91
N VAL A 245 13.13 19.49 13.74
CA VAL A 245 14.46 19.50 14.36
C VAL A 245 15.00 20.86 14.00
N LYS A 246 15.07 21.76 15.01
CA LYS A 246 15.61 23.11 14.85
C LYS A 246 16.99 22.91 14.27
N THR A 247 17.14 23.23 12.99
CA THR A 247 18.45 23.29 12.35
C THR A 247 19.28 24.20 13.22
N ARG A 248 20.40 23.67 13.73
CA ARG A 248 21.38 24.37 14.54
C ARG A 248 21.51 25.81 14.06
N GLU A 249 21.19 26.75 14.93
CA GLU A 249 21.62 28.12 14.79
C GLU A 249 23.13 28.10 14.59
N ARG A 250 23.57 28.48 13.39
CA ARG A 250 24.98 28.78 13.17
C ARG A 250 25.30 29.90 14.18
N LYS A 251 26.04 29.57 15.22
CA LYS A 251 26.72 30.58 16.02
C LYS A 251 27.52 31.45 15.05
N LYS A 252 27.11 32.68 14.88
CA LYS A 252 27.99 33.76 14.44
C LYS A 252 28.94 33.98 15.61
N GLU A 253 30.14 33.45 15.49
CA GLU A 253 31.27 33.91 16.29
C GLU A 253 31.76 35.20 15.63
N GLU A 254 31.77 36.25 16.43
CA GLU A 254 32.45 37.51 16.19
C GLU A 254 33.95 37.31 16.02
#